data_078e8d61a430d57b137678068d03496d
#
_entry.id   078e8d61a430d57b137678068d03496d
#
_cell.length_a   1.000
_cell.length_b   1.000
_cell.length_c   1.000
_cell.angle_alpha   90.00
_cell.angle_beta   90.00
_cell.angle_gamma   90.00
#
_symmetry.space_group_name_H-M   'P 1'
#
loop_
_entity.id
_entity.type
_entity.pdbx_description
1 polymer ?
#
loop_
_entity_poly.entity_id
_entity_poly.type
_entity_poly.pdbx_seq_one_letter_code
_entity_poly.pdbx_strand_id
1 'polypeptide(L)'
;VNNAIKGNDAVDIESGNIIAISAKGDGIKTSNSSISNKGNQKGIVTITGGNIDVYAACDGIDAAYGVDISGDGNLNIYTDTYSEYSEEVTSSGSSSGTSTGRDSSANTTASANTVSYVAASDTITNAPGGFGGGNMGGMGGQNGGNAPDMNDSSGGNKAGGDRPGMPGDFNESGNSSGQSYSTKGIKAESEINISGFTINISSTDDGIHANSDSGVLETGENGKGTIVINGGSITISSGDDGMHADKQLDVNDGYINIVTSYEGLEAMTINLNGGKIYVYATDDGINACTGDGKTSPIVNVTAGYIDITTASGDTDGIDSNGNYVQTGGFVLVKGGSSSGNVSGSIDVDGTVTITGGTCVALGGICETPVNSVNAYVLNSVSFSSERYSLKDSSGKEVISFTVDSTFSNGWICSDTLVTGTSYTLYRGSDSIADWTQEAGTMGASGTGGFGGGNMGGMGGQNGGFGGSRR
;
A
#
# COMPACT_ATOMS: atom_id res chain seq x y z
N VAL A 1 -4.49 2.06 -32.31
CA VAL A 1 -5.70 2.56 -31.59
C VAL A 1 -5.20 3.16 -30.29
N ASN A 2 -5.67 4.37 -29.92
CA ASN A 2 -5.20 5.00 -28.68
C ASN A 2 -5.81 4.37 -27.42
N ASN A 3 -6.96 3.75 -27.50
CA ASN A 3 -7.57 2.99 -26.41
C ASN A 3 -8.23 1.74 -26.97
N ALA A 4 -8.25 0.62 -26.26
CA ALA A 4 -8.85 -0.62 -26.77
C ALA A 4 -10.37 -0.56 -26.74
N ILE A 5 -10.95 -0.15 -25.59
CA ILE A 5 -12.37 0.07 -25.40
C ILE A 5 -12.57 1.51 -24.94
N LYS A 6 -13.42 2.26 -25.62
CA LYS A 6 -13.72 3.65 -25.26
C LYS A 6 -15.20 3.96 -25.29
N GLY A 7 -15.73 4.36 -24.15
CA GLY A 7 -17.02 5.04 -24.02
C GLY A 7 -16.83 6.55 -23.85
N ASN A 8 -17.79 7.37 -24.30
CA ASN A 8 -17.76 8.78 -23.96
C ASN A 8 -18.36 9.03 -22.57
N ASP A 9 -19.54 8.51 -22.34
CA ASP A 9 -20.33 8.74 -21.15
C ASP A 9 -20.27 7.56 -20.15
N ALA A 10 -20.11 6.32 -20.65
CA ALA A 10 -19.97 5.10 -19.85
C ALA A 10 -19.36 3.95 -20.66
N VAL A 11 -18.84 2.97 -19.95
CA VAL A 11 -18.53 1.62 -20.45
C VAL A 11 -19.14 0.63 -19.48
N ASP A 12 -20.04 -0.23 -19.99
CA ASP A 12 -20.70 -1.27 -19.20
C ASP A 12 -20.29 -2.65 -19.75
N ILE A 13 -19.74 -3.51 -18.89
CA ILE A 13 -19.35 -4.88 -19.22
C ILE A 13 -20.10 -5.84 -18.29
N GLU A 14 -21.06 -6.57 -18.85
CA GLU A 14 -21.92 -7.47 -18.07
C GLU A 14 -21.45 -8.92 -18.12
N SER A 15 -20.74 -9.33 -19.18
CA SER A 15 -20.27 -10.72 -19.36
C SER A 15 -19.37 -10.86 -20.59
N GLY A 16 -18.81 -12.04 -20.76
CA GLY A 16 -18.05 -12.43 -21.97
C GLY A 16 -16.57 -12.70 -21.66
N ASN A 17 -15.83 -13.07 -22.72
CA ASN A 17 -14.39 -13.19 -22.69
C ASN A 17 -13.83 -12.05 -23.54
N ILE A 18 -13.13 -11.12 -22.91
CA ILE A 18 -12.65 -9.90 -23.54
C ILE A 18 -11.13 -9.85 -23.39
N ILE A 19 -10.44 -9.60 -24.50
CA ILE A 19 -9.02 -9.25 -24.51
C ILE A 19 -8.91 -7.84 -25.08
N ALA A 20 -8.60 -6.88 -24.23
CA ALA A 20 -8.45 -5.48 -24.58
C ALA A 20 -6.96 -5.11 -24.69
N ILE A 21 -6.48 -4.81 -25.91
CA ILE A 21 -5.09 -4.48 -26.16
C ILE A 21 -4.98 -3.05 -26.69
N SER A 22 -4.26 -2.21 -25.98
CA SER A 22 -3.99 -0.82 -26.35
C SER A 22 -2.50 -0.54 -26.51
N ALA A 23 -2.07 -0.28 -27.73
CA ALA A 23 -0.67 -0.06 -28.07
C ALA A 23 -0.15 1.36 -27.76
N LYS A 24 -0.99 2.32 -27.39
CA LYS A 24 -0.60 3.73 -27.23
C LYS A 24 -1.45 4.50 -26.22
N GLY A 25 -2.34 3.86 -25.54
CA GLY A 25 -3.24 4.51 -24.61
C GLY A 25 -3.84 3.51 -23.65
N ASP A 26 -4.97 3.83 -23.09
CA ASP A 26 -5.60 3.08 -22.04
C ASP A 26 -6.30 1.81 -22.57
N GLY A 27 -6.43 0.81 -21.74
CA GLY A 27 -7.18 -0.39 -22.07
C GLY A 27 -8.68 -0.11 -22.20
N ILE A 28 -9.29 0.36 -21.12
CA ILE A 28 -10.72 0.71 -21.03
C ILE A 28 -10.81 2.16 -20.56
N LYS A 29 -11.52 3.02 -21.33
CA LYS A 29 -11.59 4.45 -21.03
C LYS A 29 -12.99 5.05 -21.14
N THR A 30 -13.33 5.95 -20.22
CA THR A 30 -14.38 6.94 -20.37
C THR A 30 -13.80 8.36 -20.49
N SER A 31 -14.58 9.35 -21.00
CA SER A 31 -14.01 10.68 -21.30
C SER A 31 -14.86 11.85 -20.85
N ASN A 32 -16.02 11.62 -20.26
CA ASN A 32 -16.98 12.68 -19.93
C ASN A 32 -17.56 12.47 -18.54
N SER A 33 -17.17 13.29 -17.59
CA SER A 33 -17.62 13.25 -16.19
C SER A 33 -18.82 14.16 -15.90
N SER A 34 -19.45 14.77 -16.92
CA SER A 34 -20.57 15.67 -16.69
C SER A 34 -21.83 14.93 -16.20
N ILE A 35 -22.68 15.65 -15.51
CA ILE A 35 -24.01 15.14 -15.15
C ILE A 35 -24.95 15.29 -16.37
N SER A 36 -25.69 14.24 -16.69
CA SER A 36 -26.69 14.29 -17.77
C SER A 36 -27.86 15.19 -17.42
N ASN A 37 -28.66 15.60 -18.44
CA ASN A 37 -29.87 16.38 -18.20
C ASN A 37 -30.95 15.65 -17.34
N LYS A 38 -30.78 14.34 -17.13
CA LYS A 38 -31.65 13.52 -16.27
C LYS A 38 -31.08 13.36 -14.86
N GLY A 39 -29.94 14.00 -14.56
CA GLY A 39 -29.26 13.89 -13.27
C GLY A 39 -28.36 12.68 -13.10
N ASN A 40 -28.09 11.89 -14.15
CA ASN A 40 -27.19 10.74 -14.05
C ASN A 40 -25.73 11.18 -14.23
N GLN A 41 -24.87 10.67 -13.37
CA GLN A 41 -23.41 10.82 -13.50
C GLN A 41 -22.93 10.08 -14.74
N LYS A 42 -22.01 10.66 -15.48
CA LYS A 42 -21.30 10.06 -16.61
C LYS A 42 -19.84 9.81 -16.23
N GLY A 43 -19.14 9.08 -17.10
CA GLY A 43 -17.71 8.79 -16.91
C GLY A 43 -17.43 7.56 -16.06
N ILE A 44 -18.40 6.68 -15.92
CA ILE A 44 -18.29 5.46 -15.11
C ILE A 44 -17.92 4.28 -16.01
N VAL A 45 -17.03 3.44 -15.52
CA VAL A 45 -16.77 2.08 -16.02
C VAL A 45 -17.43 1.10 -15.07
N THR A 46 -18.42 0.34 -15.54
CA THR A 46 -19.14 -0.66 -14.76
C THR A 46 -18.80 -2.05 -15.27
N ILE A 47 -18.36 -2.94 -14.37
CA ILE A 47 -18.06 -4.34 -14.69
C ILE A 47 -18.83 -5.24 -13.72
N THR A 48 -19.75 -6.06 -14.25
CA THR A 48 -20.59 -6.93 -13.43
C THR A 48 -20.43 -8.41 -13.73
N GLY A 49 -19.60 -8.76 -14.71
CA GLY A 49 -19.31 -10.16 -15.05
C GLY A 49 -18.32 -10.29 -16.20
N GLY A 50 -17.82 -11.50 -16.40
CA GLY A 50 -16.94 -11.84 -17.51
C GLY A 50 -15.50 -12.21 -17.12
N ASN A 51 -14.72 -12.59 -18.13
CA ASN A 51 -13.28 -12.79 -18.04
C ASN A 51 -12.61 -11.74 -18.93
N ILE A 52 -11.86 -10.85 -18.34
CA ILE A 52 -11.36 -9.66 -19.01
C ILE A 52 -9.84 -9.60 -18.81
N ASP A 53 -9.11 -9.61 -19.92
CA ASP A 53 -7.66 -9.38 -19.93
C ASP A 53 -7.39 -8.02 -20.60
N VAL A 54 -6.68 -7.14 -19.90
CA VAL A 54 -6.36 -5.79 -20.35
C VAL A 54 -4.84 -5.64 -20.44
N TYR A 55 -4.36 -5.31 -21.63
CA TYR A 55 -2.97 -4.97 -21.89
C TYR A 55 -2.90 -3.54 -22.40
N ALA A 56 -2.28 -2.65 -21.67
CA ALA A 56 -2.31 -1.24 -21.99
C ALA A 56 -0.91 -0.59 -21.88
N ALA A 57 -0.63 0.31 -22.82
CA ALA A 57 0.59 1.12 -22.79
C ALA A 57 0.47 2.36 -21.87
N CYS A 58 -0.73 2.65 -21.40
CA CYS A 58 -1.06 3.63 -20.39
C CYS A 58 -1.90 2.94 -19.31
N ASP A 59 -2.93 3.58 -18.76
CA ASP A 59 -3.75 2.99 -17.71
C ASP A 59 -4.54 1.77 -18.21
N GLY A 60 -4.67 0.76 -17.36
CA GLY A 60 -5.50 -0.39 -17.67
C GLY A 60 -6.97 0.00 -17.80
N ILE A 61 -7.50 0.67 -16.79
CA ILE A 61 -8.82 1.32 -16.76
C ILE A 61 -8.61 2.79 -16.39
N ASP A 62 -9.10 3.72 -17.22
CA ASP A 62 -9.09 5.16 -16.95
C ASP A 62 -10.53 5.70 -17.04
N ALA A 63 -11.15 5.92 -15.90
CA ALA A 63 -12.50 6.41 -15.79
C ALA A 63 -12.53 7.91 -15.49
N ALA A 64 -13.24 8.68 -16.32
CA ALA A 64 -13.37 10.12 -16.15
C ALA A 64 -14.15 10.52 -14.88
N TYR A 65 -14.80 9.57 -14.22
CA TYR A 65 -15.44 9.79 -12.93
C TYR A 65 -15.20 8.61 -11.99
N GLY A 66 -15.74 7.42 -12.27
CA GLY A 66 -15.68 6.32 -11.32
C GLY A 66 -15.59 4.94 -11.96
N VAL A 67 -15.23 3.96 -11.14
CA VAL A 67 -15.19 2.54 -11.50
C VAL A 67 -16.01 1.74 -10.51
N ASP A 68 -16.96 0.97 -11.01
CA ASP A 68 -17.80 0.05 -10.23
C ASP A 68 -17.57 -1.39 -10.70
N ILE A 69 -16.96 -2.23 -9.86
CA ILE A 69 -16.74 -3.66 -10.13
C ILE A 69 -17.52 -4.49 -9.13
N SER A 70 -18.44 -5.32 -9.63
CA SER A 70 -19.30 -6.15 -8.78
C SER A 70 -19.65 -7.47 -9.45
N GLY A 71 -20.18 -8.42 -8.66
CA GLY A 71 -20.55 -9.74 -9.18
C GLY A 71 -19.35 -10.69 -9.29
N ASP A 72 -19.43 -11.65 -10.22
CA ASP A 72 -18.43 -12.72 -10.36
C ASP A 72 -17.71 -12.62 -11.72
N GLY A 73 -16.39 -12.73 -11.70
CA GLY A 73 -15.57 -12.73 -12.90
C GLY A 73 -14.09 -12.63 -12.61
N ASN A 74 -13.31 -12.56 -13.68
CA ASN A 74 -11.86 -12.36 -13.60
C ASN A 74 -11.49 -11.11 -14.39
N LEU A 75 -10.68 -10.25 -13.78
CA LEU A 75 -10.11 -9.06 -14.40
C LEU A 75 -8.59 -9.08 -14.21
N ASN A 76 -7.87 -9.23 -15.30
CA ASN A 76 -6.41 -9.20 -15.31
C ASN A 76 -5.97 -7.93 -16.05
N ILE A 77 -5.10 -7.14 -15.42
CA ILE A 77 -4.61 -5.87 -15.96
C ILE A 77 -3.09 -5.87 -15.96
N TYR A 78 -2.51 -5.54 -17.11
CA TYR A 78 -1.08 -5.50 -17.34
C TYR A 78 -0.72 -4.18 -18.03
N THR A 79 -0.01 -3.32 -17.32
CA THR A 79 0.55 -2.08 -17.87
C THR A 79 2.07 -2.10 -17.89
N ASP A 80 2.70 -3.06 -17.24
CA ASP A 80 4.14 -3.27 -17.13
C ASP A 80 4.74 -4.16 -18.24
N THR A 81 4.00 -5.15 -18.73
CA THR A 81 4.47 -6.14 -19.73
C THR A 81 3.94 -5.90 -21.14
N TYR A 82 3.35 -4.75 -21.38
CA TYR A 82 2.76 -4.41 -22.68
C TYR A 82 3.72 -4.57 -23.86
N SER A 83 4.99 -4.20 -23.71
CA SER A 83 5.99 -4.27 -24.77
C SER A 83 6.26 -5.69 -25.25
N GLU A 84 6.27 -6.65 -24.36
CA GLU A 84 6.49 -8.07 -24.69
C GLU A 84 5.30 -8.65 -25.47
N TYR A 85 4.08 -8.34 -25.06
CA TYR A 85 2.87 -8.80 -25.74
C TYR A 85 2.69 -8.15 -27.12
N SER A 86 3.01 -6.87 -27.27
CA SER A 86 2.89 -6.15 -28.54
C SER A 86 3.87 -6.67 -29.62
N GLU A 87 5.05 -7.12 -29.22
CA GLU A 87 6.03 -7.72 -30.13
C GLU A 87 5.58 -9.09 -30.66
N GLU A 88 4.98 -9.92 -29.83
CA GLU A 88 4.44 -11.21 -30.27
C GLU A 88 3.30 -11.08 -31.28
N VAL A 89 2.37 -10.15 -31.04
CA VAL A 89 1.24 -9.90 -31.96
C VAL A 89 1.69 -9.31 -33.29
N THR A 90 2.72 -8.45 -33.28
CA THR A 90 3.26 -7.89 -34.53
C THR A 90 4.12 -8.86 -35.31
N SER A 91 4.80 -9.79 -34.64
CA SER A 91 5.67 -10.80 -35.31
C SER A 91 4.89 -11.94 -35.96
N SER A 92 3.70 -12.26 -35.45
CA SER A 92 2.83 -13.30 -36.03
C SER A 92 2.03 -12.84 -37.27
N GLY A 93 2.01 -11.54 -37.54
CA GLY A 93 1.28 -10.92 -38.68
C GLY A 93 2.05 -10.70 -39.97
N SER A 94 3.35 -11.00 -40.03
CA SER A 94 4.19 -10.75 -41.20
C SER A 94 4.53 -12.02 -41.97
N SER A 95 3.53 -12.75 -42.50
CA SER A 95 3.72 -13.64 -43.62
C SER A 95 3.16 -13.02 -44.88
N SER A 96 4.05 -12.42 -45.66
CA SER A 96 3.80 -11.91 -47.00
C SER A 96 3.33 -13.01 -47.93
N GLY A 97 2.05 -13.06 -48.20
CA GLY A 97 1.46 -13.85 -49.29
C GLY A 97 0.91 -12.91 -50.34
N THR A 98 1.68 -12.69 -51.41
CA THR A 98 1.18 -12.14 -52.68
C THR A 98 0.21 -13.13 -53.30
N SER A 99 -1.07 -12.82 -53.44
CA SER A 99 -1.91 -13.38 -54.48
C SER A 99 -2.99 -12.39 -54.92
N THR A 100 -2.95 -12.17 -56.22
CA THR A 100 -3.94 -11.48 -57.05
C THR A 100 -5.22 -12.29 -57.17
N GLY A 101 -6.38 -11.60 -57.12
CA GLY A 101 -7.61 -12.14 -57.78
C GLY A 101 -8.87 -12.07 -56.94
N ARG A 102 -9.72 -11.22 -57.36
CA ARG A 102 -11.20 -11.14 -57.38
C ARG A 102 -12.04 -12.22 -56.70
N ASP A 103 -13.07 -11.72 -56.08
CA ASP A 103 -14.49 -12.04 -56.09
C ASP A 103 -15.14 -12.58 -54.81
N SER A 104 -16.21 -11.83 -54.46
CA SER A 104 -17.53 -12.21 -53.95
C SER A 104 -17.66 -13.04 -52.65
N SER A 105 -18.33 -12.39 -51.71
CA SER A 105 -19.33 -12.93 -50.76
C SER A 105 -19.14 -14.33 -50.22
N ALA A 106 -18.72 -14.43 -49.00
CA ALA A 106 -19.08 -15.55 -48.13
C ALA A 106 -19.02 -15.13 -46.65
N ASN A 107 -20.16 -15.36 -46.03
CA ASN A 107 -20.40 -15.36 -44.62
C ASN A 107 -19.48 -16.37 -43.94
N THR A 108 -18.45 -15.93 -43.21
CA THR A 108 -17.61 -16.81 -42.43
C THR A 108 -17.73 -16.50 -40.97
N THR A 109 -18.43 -17.39 -40.26
CA THR A 109 -18.33 -17.56 -38.82
C THR A 109 -16.84 -17.64 -38.43
N ALA A 110 -16.40 -16.65 -37.65
CA ALA A 110 -15.06 -16.68 -37.09
C ALA A 110 -14.96 -17.82 -36.07
N SER A 111 -14.13 -18.80 -36.41
CA SER A 111 -13.72 -19.83 -35.46
C SER A 111 -12.79 -19.17 -34.45
N ALA A 112 -13.18 -19.18 -33.19
CA ALA A 112 -12.36 -18.70 -32.09
C ALA A 112 -11.10 -19.61 -31.99
N ASN A 113 -9.95 -19.05 -32.27
CA ASN A 113 -8.69 -19.66 -31.89
C ASN A 113 -8.56 -19.56 -30.38
N THR A 114 -8.80 -20.67 -29.72
CA THR A 114 -8.56 -20.82 -28.29
C THR A 114 -7.06 -20.86 -28.09
N VAL A 115 -6.46 -19.78 -27.61
CA VAL A 115 -5.10 -19.78 -27.06
C VAL A 115 -5.23 -20.32 -25.65
N SER A 116 -4.82 -21.57 -25.44
CA SER A 116 -4.82 -22.18 -24.12
C SER A 116 -3.57 -21.75 -23.38
N TYR A 117 -3.71 -20.87 -22.43
CA TYR A 117 -2.69 -20.68 -21.40
C TYR A 117 -2.81 -21.80 -20.38
N VAL A 118 -1.71 -22.49 -20.13
CA VAL A 118 -1.59 -23.44 -19.03
C VAL A 118 -1.53 -22.59 -17.75
N ALA A 119 -2.61 -22.60 -16.99
CA ALA A 119 -2.59 -22.08 -15.63
C ALA A 119 -1.50 -22.84 -14.86
N ALA A 120 -0.51 -22.13 -14.36
CA ALA A 120 0.43 -22.69 -13.41
C ALA A 120 -0.37 -23.09 -12.18
N SER A 121 -0.50 -24.40 -11.96
CA SER A 121 -1.16 -24.94 -10.79
C SER A 121 -0.37 -24.56 -9.56
N ASP A 122 -1.07 -23.97 -8.62
CA ASP A 122 -0.60 -23.62 -7.29
C ASP A 122 0.17 -24.75 -6.61
N THR A 123 1.44 -24.50 -6.41
CA THR A 123 2.15 -24.91 -5.20
C THR A 123 3.18 -23.81 -4.94
N ILE A 124 2.79 -22.83 -4.13
CA ILE A 124 3.73 -21.86 -3.56
C ILE A 124 4.59 -22.63 -2.55
N THR A 125 5.66 -23.19 -3.03
CA THR A 125 6.79 -23.60 -2.21
C THR A 125 8.02 -22.87 -2.79
N ASN A 126 8.58 -22.02 -1.96
CA ASN A 126 9.86 -21.32 -2.05
C ASN A 126 9.85 -19.92 -2.59
N ALA A 127 10.02 -18.99 -1.66
CA ALA A 127 10.59 -17.68 -1.90
C ALA A 127 11.95 -17.81 -2.62
N PRO A 128 12.31 -16.92 -3.56
CA PRO A 128 13.61 -16.94 -4.20
C PRO A 128 14.69 -16.63 -3.18
N GLY A 129 15.60 -17.58 -2.99
CA GLY A 129 16.77 -17.45 -2.16
C GLY A 129 17.70 -16.33 -2.62
N GLY A 130 18.34 -15.72 -1.65
CA GLY A 130 19.21 -14.56 -1.74
C GLY A 130 20.21 -14.59 -2.89
N PHE A 131 20.39 -13.44 -3.50
CA PHE A 131 21.50 -13.18 -4.41
C PHE A 131 22.79 -13.10 -3.63
N GLY A 132 23.70 -14.03 -3.92
CA GLY A 132 25.02 -14.13 -3.34
C GLY A 132 25.87 -12.90 -3.65
N GLY A 133 26.48 -12.36 -2.61
CA GLY A 133 27.41 -11.25 -2.70
C GLY A 133 28.60 -11.53 -3.59
N GLY A 134 28.76 -10.75 -4.65
CA GLY A 134 29.98 -10.65 -5.44
C GLY A 134 30.94 -9.68 -4.80
N ASN A 135 32.05 -10.23 -4.30
CA ASN A 135 33.20 -9.52 -3.74
C ASN A 135 33.89 -8.69 -4.86
N MET A 136 33.93 -7.35 -4.74
CA MET A 136 34.84 -6.52 -5.51
C MET A 136 35.73 -5.72 -4.58
N GLY A 137 37.03 -5.95 -4.77
CA GLY A 137 38.13 -5.50 -3.97
C GLY A 137 38.30 -3.98 -3.92
N GLY A 138 38.92 -3.56 -2.83
CA GLY A 138 39.22 -2.19 -2.52
C GLY A 138 40.23 -1.52 -3.46
N MET A 139 40.08 -0.19 -3.55
CA MET A 139 41.19 0.72 -3.82
C MET A 139 41.05 1.94 -2.92
N GLY A 140 42.09 2.11 -2.10
CA GLY A 140 42.23 3.27 -1.22
C GLY A 140 42.59 4.53 -2.00
N GLY A 141 42.25 5.67 -1.42
CA GLY A 141 42.68 6.98 -1.87
C GLY A 141 42.31 8.05 -0.85
N GLN A 142 43.27 8.44 -0.06
CA GLN A 142 43.25 9.61 0.85
C GLN A 142 43.00 10.89 0.06
N ASN A 143 42.17 11.80 0.58
CA ASN A 143 42.59 13.17 0.83
C ASN A 143 41.52 13.95 1.60
N GLY A 144 42.04 14.66 2.62
CA GLY A 144 41.24 15.51 3.48
C GLY A 144 40.85 16.85 2.79
N GLY A 145 39.80 17.43 3.29
CA GLY A 145 39.36 18.76 2.92
C GLY A 145 38.23 19.23 3.85
N ASN A 146 38.54 20.28 4.59
CA ASN A 146 37.77 20.94 5.64
C ASN A 146 36.30 21.16 5.32
N ALA A 147 35.44 20.88 6.32
CA ALA A 147 34.08 21.39 6.43
C ALA A 147 34.09 22.90 6.75
N PRO A 148 33.17 23.69 6.20
CA PRO A 148 32.73 24.92 6.86
C PRO A 148 31.45 24.67 7.65
N ASP A 149 31.50 25.04 8.94
CA ASP A 149 30.32 25.27 9.79
C ASP A 149 29.32 26.20 9.09
N MET A 150 28.09 25.79 8.97
CA MET A 150 26.96 26.70 8.85
C MET A 150 25.86 26.25 9.79
N ASN A 151 25.83 26.97 10.90
CA ASN A 151 24.71 27.07 11.80
C ASN A 151 23.59 27.83 11.07
N ASP A 152 22.49 27.19 10.77
CA ASP A 152 21.24 27.88 10.48
C ASP A 152 20.07 27.12 11.10
N SER A 153 19.51 27.77 12.10
CA SER A 153 18.29 27.36 12.81
C SER A 153 17.10 28.01 12.10
N SER A 154 16.37 27.22 11.34
CA SER A 154 14.99 27.57 10.98
C SER A 154 14.19 26.29 10.83
N GLY A 155 13.12 26.17 11.65
CA GLY A 155 12.21 25.05 11.62
C GLY A 155 11.64 24.85 10.23
N GLY A 156 11.88 23.70 9.67
CA GLY A 156 11.32 23.25 8.41
C GLY A 156 10.36 22.10 8.70
N ASN A 157 9.15 22.25 8.20
CA ASN A 157 8.20 21.17 8.00
C ASN A 157 8.93 19.95 7.42
N LYS A 158 8.83 18.82 8.07
CA LYS A 158 9.06 17.53 7.40
C LYS A 158 7.88 17.33 6.46
N ALA A 159 8.03 17.72 5.22
CA ALA A 159 7.27 17.13 4.13
C ALA A 159 7.71 15.67 4.02
N GLY A 160 6.77 14.79 3.68
CA GLY A 160 6.99 13.38 3.50
C GLY A 160 8.30 13.05 2.78
N GLY A 161 8.90 11.93 3.16
CA GLY A 161 10.25 11.57 2.81
C GLY A 161 10.61 11.84 1.34
N ASP A 162 11.78 12.44 1.13
CA ASP A 162 12.34 12.63 -0.21
C ASP A 162 12.46 11.25 -0.89
N ARG A 163 11.55 10.96 -1.81
CA ARG A 163 11.62 9.79 -2.70
C ARG A 163 12.99 9.77 -3.39
N PRO A 164 13.80 8.71 -3.28
CA PRO A 164 14.92 8.55 -4.18
C PRO A 164 14.34 8.41 -5.58
N GLY A 165 14.60 9.37 -6.47
CA GLY A 165 14.03 9.41 -7.83
C GLY A 165 14.09 8.06 -8.51
N MET A 166 12.97 7.35 -8.51
CA MET A 166 12.73 6.23 -9.40
C MET A 166 12.63 6.76 -10.84
N PRO A 167 12.98 5.98 -11.87
CA PRO A 167 12.70 6.38 -13.24
C PRO A 167 11.20 6.35 -13.49
N GLY A 168 10.47 7.35 -13.02
CA GLY A 168 9.01 7.39 -13.07
C GLY A 168 8.39 8.54 -12.30
N ASP A 169 9.16 9.25 -11.48
CA ASP A 169 8.67 10.41 -10.71
C ASP A 169 8.36 11.57 -11.68
N PHE A 170 7.16 11.58 -12.20
CA PHE A 170 6.67 12.58 -13.14
C PHE A 170 5.83 13.60 -12.38
N ASN A 171 6.52 14.63 -11.91
CA ASN A 171 5.92 15.87 -11.44
C ASN A 171 5.03 16.48 -12.55
N GLU A 172 3.73 16.50 -12.39
CA GLU A 172 2.77 17.08 -13.33
C GLU A 172 2.97 18.59 -13.60
N SER A 173 3.93 19.24 -12.98
CA SER A 173 4.24 20.64 -13.18
C SER A 173 5.69 20.89 -13.65
N GLY A 174 6.00 20.57 -14.89
CA GLY A 174 7.32 20.91 -15.43
C GLY A 174 7.48 20.62 -16.91
N ASN A 175 7.27 21.60 -17.73
CA ASN A 175 7.56 21.71 -19.16
C ASN A 175 8.85 20.97 -19.59
N SER A 176 8.76 19.66 -19.83
CA SER A 176 9.75 18.90 -20.58
C SER A 176 9.05 18.13 -21.69
N SER A 177 9.59 18.17 -22.89
CA SER A 177 9.04 17.60 -24.14
C SER A 177 9.08 16.06 -24.23
N GLY A 178 8.99 15.35 -23.11
CA GLY A 178 8.71 13.93 -23.00
C GLY A 178 7.29 13.79 -22.45
N GLN A 179 6.38 13.18 -23.19
CA GLN A 179 5.06 12.83 -22.64
C GLN A 179 5.28 11.74 -21.58
N SER A 180 5.01 12.10 -20.34
CA SER A 180 4.79 11.14 -19.26
C SER A 180 3.41 10.53 -19.48
N TYR A 181 3.33 9.21 -19.47
CA TYR A 181 2.07 8.49 -19.56
C TYR A 181 1.84 7.83 -18.21
N SER A 182 0.67 8.04 -17.62
CA SER A 182 0.20 7.26 -16.49
C SER A 182 0.06 5.80 -16.90
N THR A 183 0.47 4.87 -16.05
CA THR A 183 0.47 3.42 -16.29
C THR A 183 -0.11 2.67 -15.10
N LYS A 184 -1.16 3.25 -14.50
CA LYS A 184 -1.88 2.69 -13.37
C LYS A 184 -2.72 1.48 -13.81
N GLY A 185 -2.97 0.55 -12.89
CA GLY A 185 -3.86 -0.55 -13.15
C GLY A 185 -5.31 -0.08 -13.35
N ILE A 186 -5.90 0.49 -12.32
CA ILE A 186 -7.25 1.07 -12.32
C ILE A 186 -7.15 2.51 -11.84
N LYS A 187 -7.60 3.45 -12.67
CA LYS A 187 -7.64 4.87 -12.34
C LYS A 187 -9.07 5.42 -12.46
N ALA A 188 -9.47 6.23 -11.49
CA ALA A 188 -10.70 7.04 -11.56
C ALA A 188 -10.46 8.44 -11.02
N GLU A 189 -11.17 9.43 -11.60
CA GLU A 189 -11.04 10.83 -11.17
C GLU A 189 -11.93 11.17 -9.96
N SER A 190 -12.59 10.17 -9.34
CA SER A 190 -13.44 10.40 -8.18
C SER A 190 -13.53 9.19 -7.25
N GLU A 191 -14.07 8.07 -7.71
CA GLU A 191 -14.41 6.94 -6.84
C GLU A 191 -14.18 5.59 -7.50
N ILE A 192 -13.75 4.62 -6.70
CA ILE A 192 -13.60 3.22 -7.12
C ILE A 192 -14.30 2.34 -6.10
N ASN A 193 -15.28 1.56 -6.56
CA ASN A 193 -16.04 0.63 -5.73
C ASN A 193 -15.84 -0.80 -6.24
N ILE A 194 -15.36 -1.70 -5.37
CA ILE A 194 -15.16 -3.12 -5.69
C ILE A 194 -15.90 -3.97 -4.65
N SER A 195 -16.79 -4.85 -5.12
CA SER A 195 -17.57 -5.73 -4.27
C SER A 195 -17.62 -7.18 -4.76
N GLY A 196 -16.67 -7.60 -5.57
CA GLY A 196 -16.57 -8.94 -6.13
C GLY A 196 -15.36 -9.09 -7.02
N PHE A 197 -15.37 -10.10 -7.89
CA PHE A 197 -14.31 -10.41 -8.84
C PHE A 197 -13.04 -10.99 -8.23
N THR A 198 -12.31 -11.73 -9.07
CA THR A 198 -10.88 -11.97 -8.92
C THR A 198 -10.14 -10.97 -9.80
N ILE A 199 -9.37 -10.09 -9.19
CA ILE A 199 -8.67 -9.00 -9.86
C ILE A 199 -7.17 -9.21 -9.68
N ASN A 200 -6.42 -9.25 -10.78
CA ASN A 200 -4.97 -9.30 -10.78
C ASN A 200 -4.44 -8.09 -11.54
N ILE A 201 -3.57 -7.33 -10.90
CA ILE A 201 -2.98 -6.12 -11.48
C ILE A 201 -1.46 -6.25 -11.45
N SER A 202 -0.83 -5.94 -12.59
CA SER A 202 0.60 -5.72 -12.72
C SER A 202 0.81 -4.37 -13.43
N SER A 203 1.30 -3.39 -12.70
CA SER A 203 1.45 -2.00 -13.16
C SER A 203 2.84 -1.44 -12.87
N THR A 204 3.29 -0.46 -13.66
CA THR A 204 4.55 0.26 -13.39
C THR A 204 4.35 1.52 -12.54
N ASP A 205 3.14 1.93 -12.35
CA ASP A 205 2.64 3.02 -11.49
C ASP A 205 1.69 2.37 -10.46
N ASP A 206 0.75 3.07 -9.86
CA ASP A 206 -0.15 2.51 -8.86
C ASP A 206 -0.98 1.33 -9.37
N GLY A 207 -1.30 0.42 -8.46
CA GLY A 207 -2.24 -0.65 -8.76
C GLY A 207 -3.66 -0.12 -8.94
N ILE A 208 -4.18 0.59 -7.96
CA ILE A 208 -5.53 1.20 -7.95
C ILE A 208 -5.41 2.62 -7.43
N HIS A 209 -5.89 3.61 -8.21
CA HIS A 209 -5.79 5.01 -7.84
C HIS A 209 -7.12 5.78 -8.03
N ALA A 210 -7.62 6.38 -6.95
CA ALA A 210 -8.75 7.30 -6.99
C ALA A 210 -8.30 8.74 -6.72
N ASN A 211 -8.35 9.56 -7.76
CA ASN A 211 -7.97 10.97 -7.68
C ASN A 211 -9.10 11.84 -7.08
N SER A 212 -8.71 12.98 -6.54
CA SER A 212 -9.58 14.14 -6.35
C SER A 212 -9.24 15.24 -7.37
N ASP A 213 -10.22 16.09 -7.75
CA ASP A 213 -10.01 17.17 -8.75
C ASP A 213 -8.90 18.17 -8.39
N SER A 214 -8.47 18.21 -7.16
CA SER A 214 -7.54 19.23 -6.66
C SER A 214 -6.16 18.67 -6.32
N GLY A 215 -5.96 17.35 -6.36
CA GLY A 215 -4.75 16.71 -5.80
C GLY A 215 -4.53 17.09 -4.33
N VAL A 216 -5.51 17.74 -3.71
CA VAL A 216 -5.52 18.18 -2.32
C VAL A 216 -6.89 17.83 -1.78
N LEU A 217 -6.88 17.16 -0.66
CA LEU A 217 -8.04 16.78 0.13
C LEU A 217 -9.05 17.90 0.26
N GLU A 218 -10.11 17.81 -0.52
CA GLU A 218 -11.26 18.65 -0.26
C GLU A 218 -11.99 18.11 0.96
N THR A 219 -12.04 18.88 2.01
CA THR A 219 -12.92 18.68 3.18
C THR A 219 -14.39 18.94 2.83
N GLY A 220 -14.84 18.52 1.66
CA GLY A 220 -16.18 18.78 1.12
C GLY A 220 -16.96 17.48 0.88
N GLU A 221 -18.26 17.59 0.92
CA GLU A 221 -19.28 16.52 0.85
C GLU A 221 -19.27 15.67 -0.44
N ASN A 222 -18.29 15.81 -1.34
CA ASN A 222 -18.37 15.27 -2.69
C ASN A 222 -17.62 13.96 -2.91
N GLY A 223 -17.18 13.24 -1.87
CA GLY A 223 -16.74 11.84 -2.01
C GLY A 223 -15.61 11.52 -3.00
N LYS A 224 -14.94 12.51 -3.57
CA LYS A 224 -13.87 12.33 -4.55
C LYS A 224 -12.59 11.84 -3.92
N GLY A 225 -11.82 11.06 -4.68
CA GLY A 225 -10.58 10.44 -4.18
C GLY A 225 -10.87 9.30 -3.20
N THR A 226 -11.87 8.47 -3.48
CA THR A 226 -12.26 7.39 -2.57
C THR A 226 -12.15 6.02 -3.21
N ILE A 227 -11.63 5.06 -2.45
CA ILE A 227 -11.63 3.64 -2.79
C ILE A 227 -12.43 2.90 -1.73
N VAL A 228 -13.41 2.07 -2.14
CA VAL A 228 -14.21 1.24 -1.26
C VAL A 228 -14.16 -0.21 -1.73
N ILE A 229 -13.59 -1.09 -0.91
CA ILE A 229 -13.54 -2.52 -1.15
C ILE A 229 -14.52 -3.22 -0.21
N ASN A 230 -15.59 -3.77 -0.78
CA ASN A 230 -16.62 -4.51 -0.05
C ASN A 230 -16.51 -6.03 -0.24
N GLY A 231 -15.51 -6.52 -0.97
CA GLY A 231 -15.30 -7.93 -1.23
C GLY A 231 -14.46 -8.17 -2.49
N GLY A 232 -14.33 -9.44 -2.87
CA GLY A 232 -13.51 -9.88 -4.00
C GLY A 232 -12.14 -10.42 -3.56
N SER A 233 -11.35 -10.82 -4.55
CA SER A 233 -9.97 -11.27 -4.37
C SER A 233 -9.07 -10.42 -5.26
N ILE A 234 -8.27 -9.57 -4.65
CA ILE A 234 -7.44 -8.57 -5.34
C ILE A 234 -5.98 -8.88 -5.10
N THR A 235 -5.22 -9.07 -6.17
CA THR A 235 -3.76 -9.26 -6.12
C THR A 235 -3.10 -8.16 -6.94
N ILE A 236 -2.13 -7.45 -6.34
CA ILE A 236 -1.46 -6.31 -6.94
C ILE A 236 0.05 -6.49 -6.89
N SER A 237 0.70 -6.23 -8.02
CA SER A 237 2.13 -5.90 -8.12
C SER A 237 2.23 -4.54 -8.81
N SER A 238 2.72 -3.55 -8.13
CA SER A 238 2.83 -2.16 -8.63
C SER A 238 4.26 -1.64 -8.51
N GLY A 239 4.60 -0.68 -9.34
CA GLY A 239 5.89 0.01 -9.27
C GLY A 239 5.86 1.21 -8.33
N ASP A 240 4.68 1.78 -8.11
CA ASP A 240 4.38 2.79 -7.09
C ASP A 240 3.40 2.17 -6.09
N ASP A 241 2.33 2.82 -5.69
CA ASP A 241 1.49 2.36 -4.59
C ASP A 241 0.59 1.18 -4.97
N GLY A 242 0.32 0.30 -3.98
CA GLY A 242 -0.65 -0.77 -4.17
C GLY A 242 -2.06 -0.23 -4.40
N MET A 243 -2.54 0.58 -3.46
CA MET A 243 -3.80 1.32 -3.55
C MET A 243 -3.60 2.74 -3.01
N HIS A 244 -3.85 3.74 -3.84
CA HIS A 244 -3.77 5.14 -3.50
C HIS A 244 -5.14 5.81 -3.63
N ALA A 245 -5.61 6.44 -2.57
CA ALA A 245 -6.81 7.27 -2.58
C ALA A 245 -6.49 8.66 -2.04
N ASP A 246 -6.66 9.70 -2.84
CA ASP A 246 -6.37 11.07 -2.40
C ASP A 246 -7.09 11.47 -1.10
N LYS A 247 -8.16 10.79 -0.75
CA LYS A 247 -8.96 11.13 0.43
C LYS A 247 -9.17 9.97 1.38
N GLN A 248 -9.79 8.89 0.92
CA GLN A 248 -10.24 7.82 1.81
C GLN A 248 -10.19 6.46 1.15
N LEU A 249 -9.64 5.50 1.88
CA LEU A 249 -9.62 4.11 1.51
C LEU A 249 -10.34 3.29 2.58
N ASP A 250 -11.43 2.62 2.18
CA ASP A 250 -12.23 1.76 3.03
C ASP A 250 -12.12 0.30 2.58
N VAL A 251 -11.63 -0.58 3.43
CA VAL A 251 -11.66 -2.02 3.22
C VAL A 251 -12.65 -2.64 4.20
N ASN A 252 -13.81 -3.04 3.70
CA ASN A 252 -14.88 -3.61 4.51
C ASN A 252 -14.85 -5.14 4.53
N ASP A 253 -14.41 -5.79 3.45
CA ASP A 253 -14.24 -7.23 3.32
C ASP A 253 -13.38 -7.55 2.09
N GLY A 254 -13.06 -8.82 1.88
CA GLY A 254 -12.31 -9.34 0.73
C GLY A 254 -10.97 -9.94 1.11
N TYR A 255 -10.29 -10.43 0.08
CA TYR A 255 -8.90 -10.89 0.15
C TYR A 255 -8.05 -9.93 -0.68
N ILE A 256 -7.14 -9.22 -0.05
CA ILE A 256 -6.25 -8.26 -0.68
C ILE A 256 -4.82 -8.73 -0.46
N ASN A 257 -4.07 -8.88 -1.54
CA ASN A 257 -2.68 -9.29 -1.53
C ASN A 257 -1.83 -8.34 -2.39
N ILE A 258 -1.18 -7.40 -1.74
CA ILE A 258 -0.19 -6.53 -2.38
C ILE A 258 1.14 -7.27 -2.30
N VAL A 259 1.52 -7.87 -3.43
CA VAL A 259 2.70 -8.74 -3.56
C VAL A 259 3.98 -7.91 -3.54
N THR A 260 3.93 -6.73 -4.15
CA THR A 260 4.98 -5.72 -4.09
C THR A 260 4.38 -4.36 -4.46
N SER A 261 4.89 -3.32 -3.83
CA SER A 261 4.58 -1.91 -4.10
C SER A 261 5.69 -1.03 -3.55
N TYR A 262 5.67 0.26 -3.85
CA TYR A 262 6.44 1.27 -3.12
C TYR A 262 5.78 1.47 -1.76
N GLU A 263 4.61 2.08 -1.68
CA GLU A 263 3.75 2.05 -0.51
C GLU A 263 2.60 1.06 -0.71
N GLY A 264 2.15 0.43 0.38
CA GLY A 264 1.09 -0.57 0.27
C GLY A 264 -0.29 0.03 0.08
N LEU A 265 -0.76 0.76 1.09
CA LEU A 265 -2.03 1.48 1.12
C LEU A 265 -1.77 2.93 1.49
N GLU A 266 -2.12 3.87 0.61
CA GLU A 266 -1.96 5.29 0.85
C GLU A 266 -3.32 6.02 0.79
N ALA A 267 -3.62 6.83 1.81
CA ALA A 267 -4.73 7.77 1.81
C ALA A 267 -4.64 8.71 3.03
N MET A 268 -5.40 9.83 3.03
CA MET A 268 -5.56 10.63 4.25
C MET A 268 -6.29 9.87 5.35
N THR A 269 -7.34 9.13 4.99
CA THR A 269 -8.10 8.31 5.94
C THR A 269 -8.13 6.88 5.44
N ILE A 270 -7.62 5.97 6.25
CA ILE A 270 -7.61 4.54 5.93
C ILE A 270 -8.46 3.82 6.99
N ASN A 271 -9.53 3.15 6.53
CA ASN A 271 -10.43 2.39 7.37
C ASN A 271 -10.37 0.91 7.03
N LEU A 272 -9.82 0.09 7.89
CA LEU A 272 -9.74 -1.36 7.75
C LEU A 272 -10.82 -1.99 8.64
N ASN A 273 -11.96 -2.27 8.03
CA ASN A 273 -13.17 -2.72 8.71
C ASN A 273 -13.39 -4.23 8.63
N GLY A 274 -12.59 -4.94 7.82
CA GLY A 274 -12.74 -6.38 7.62
C GLY A 274 -11.75 -6.94 6.61
N GLY A 275 -12.01 -8.19 6.18
CA GLY A 275 -11.22 -8.86 5.16
C GLY A 275 -9.90 -9.46 5.64
N LYS A 276 -9.11 -9.91 4.67
CA LYS A 276 -7.73 -10.37 4.86
C LYS A 276 -6.82 -9.57 3.95
N ILE A 277 -5.90 -8.85 4.55
CA ILE A 277 -5.03 -7.89 3.86
C ILE A 277 -3.60 -8.32 4.11
N TYR A 278 -2.88 -8.58 3.05
CA TYR A 278 -1.45 -8.89 3.05
C TYR A 278 -0.74 -7.81 2.25
N VAL A 279 0.29 -7.22 2.82
CA VAL A 279 1.05 -6.14 2.20
C VAL A 279 2.54 -6.45 2.29
N TYR A 280 3.22 -6.37 1.14
CA TYR A 280 4.66 -6.19 1.09
C TYR A 280 4.97 -4.89 0.35
N ALA A 281 5.61 -3.96 1.03
CA ALA A 281 6.03 -2.67 0.49
C ALA A 281 7.55 -2.49 0.57
N THR A 282 8.11 -1.70 -0.33
CA THR A 282 9.54 -1.36 -0.35
C THR A 282 9.85 -0.09 0.40
N ASP A 283 8.82 0.70 0.68
CA ASP A 283 8.78 1.82 1.62
C ASP A 283 7.72 1.52 2.69
N ASP A 284 6.67 2.32 2.86
CA ASP A 284 5.72 2.12 3.95
C ASP A 284 4.62 1.12 3.61
N GLY A 285 4.28 0.27 4.60
CA GLY A 285 3.21 -0.71 4.41
C GLY A 285 1.83 -0.08 4.33
N ILE A 286 1.54 0.86 5.21
CA ILE A 286 0.35 1.72 5.23
C ILE A 286 0.83 3.13 5.51
N ASN A 287 0.52 4.08 4.62
CA ASN A 287 0.84 5.48 4.76
C ASN A 287 -0.45 6.33 4.85
N ALA A 288 -0.70 6.92 6.02
CA ALA A 288 -1.77 7.90 6.16
C ALA A 288 -1.20 9.32 6.18
N CYS A 289 -1.26 9.99 5.04
CA CYS A 289 -0.66 11.29 4.83
C CYS A 289 -1.66 12.35 4.36
N THR A 290 -1.23 13.59 4.30
CA THR A 290 -2.03 14.70 3.77
C THR A 290 -1.18 15.72 3.03
N GLY A 291 -1.64 16.12 1.86
CA GLY A 291 -1.01 17.20 1.09
C GLY A 291 -1.32 18.62 1.62
N ASP A 292 -2.34 18.79 2.48
CA ASP A 292 -2.77 20.13 2.92
C ASP A 292 -2.14 20.59 4.25
N GLY A 293 -1.52 19.69 5.01
CA GLY A 293 -0.90 19.95 6.31
C GLY A 293 -1.85 20.51 7.38
N LYS A 294 -3.17 20.41 7.19
CA LYS A 294 -4.19 20.96 8.09
C LYS A 294 -5.11 19.89 8.66
N THR A 295 -5.41 18.88 7.86
CA THR A 295 -6.24 17.74 8.27
C THR A 295 -5.32 16.70 8.88
N SER A 296 -5.69 16.15 10.02
CA SER A 296 -4.91 15.09 10.65
C SER A 296 -5.27 13.75 10.00
N PRO A 297 -4.33 13.08 9.35
CA PRO A 297 -4.55 11.74 8.81
C PRO A 297 -4.86 10.72 9.90
N ILE A 298 -5.44 9.60 9.52
CA ILE A 298 -5.79 8.55 10.46
C ILE A 298 -5.85 7.17 9.83
N VAL A 299 -5.29 6.19 10.52
CA VAL A 299 -5.52 4.77 10.26
C VAL A 299 -6.45 4.20 11.31
N ASN A 300 -7.61 3.71 10.90
CA ASN A 300 -8.59 3.04 11.75
C ASN A 300 -8.66 1.55 11.43
N VAL A 301 -8.56 0.69 12.45
CA VAL A 301 -8.76 -0.75 12.33
C VAL A 301 -9.89 -1.17 13.26
N THR A 302 -10.98 -1.68 12.69
CA THR A 302 -12.14 -2.13 13.46
C THR A 302 -12.30 -3.65 13.45
N ALA A 303 -11.82 -4.32 12.38
CA ALA A 303 -11.85 -5.77 12.26
C ALA A 303 -10.85 -6.23 11.16
N GLY A 304 -10.87 -7.53 10.82
CA GLY A 304 -10.06 -8.13 9.77
C GLY A 304 -8.75 -8.75 10.27
N TYR A 305 -8.02 -9.34 9.34
CA TYR A 305 -6.65 -9.83 9.51
C TYR A 305 -5.73 -9.04 8.58
N ILE A 306 -4.82 -8.30 9.15
CA ILE A 306 -3.89 -7.42 8.43
C ILE A 306 -2.47 -7.92 8.73
N ASP A 307 -1.69 -8.22 7.69
CA ASP A 307 -0.33 -8.71 7.77
C ASP A 307 0.56 -7.85 6.86
N ILE A 308 1.42 -7.07 7.46
CA ILE A 308 2.26 -6.09 6.78
C ILE A 308 3.71 -6.49 6.94
N THR A 309 4.45 -6.46 5.84
CA THR A 309 5.91 -6.60 5.82
C THR A 309 6.48 -5.49 4.98
N THR A 310 7.48 -4.78 5.48
CA THR A 310 8.23 -3.80 4.68
C THR A 310 9.65 -4.28 4.41
N ALA A 311 10.29 -3.71 3.40
CA ALA A 311 11.70 -3.92 3.12
C ALA A 311 12.54 -3.41 4.32
N SER A 312 13.82 -3.74 4.31
CA SER A 312 14.75 -3.21 5.31
C SER A 312 15.22 -1.82 4.92
N GLY A 313 15.20 -0.89 5.84
CA GLY A 313 15.68 0.49 5.62
C GLY A 313 14.97 1.49 6.50
N ASP A 314 14.80 2.69 5.99
CA ASP A 314 13.97 3.75 6.54
C ASP A 314 12.56 3.54 5.98
N THR A 315 11.85 2.56 6.52
CA THR A 315 10.55 2.08 6.04
C THR A 315 9.69 1.76 7.24
N ASP A 316 8.46 2.22 7.26
CA ASP A 316 7.54 1.99 8.36
C ASP A 316 6.46 0.96 8.00
N GLY A 317 6.13 0.08 8.94
CA GLY A 317 5.04 -0.85 8.69
C GLY A 317 3.70 -0.13 8.61
N ILE A 318 3.48 0.82 9.51
CA ILE A 318 2.38 1.79 9.48
C ILE A 318 2.98 3.16 9.77
N ASP A 319 2.95 4.06 8.80
CA ASP A 319 3.21 5.49 8.96
C ASP A 319 1.88 6.26 9.01
N SER A 320 1.80 7.25 9.87
CA SER A 320 0.69 8.21 9.85
C SER A 320 1.13 9.57 10.32
N ASN A 321 0.99 10.58 9.48
CA ASN A 321 1.11 11.97 9.92
C ASN A 321 -0.02 12.40 10.89
N GLY A 322 -0.71 11.44 11.49
CA GLY A 322 -1.78 11.64 12.45
C GLY A 322 -1.85 10.54 13.50
N ASN A 323 -2.94 9.78 13.52
CA ASN A 323 -3.17 8.78 14.56
C ASN A 323 -3.38 7.38 13.98
N TYR A 324 -3.04 6.39 14.81
CA TYR A 324 -3.47 5.01 14.63
C TYR A 324 -4.47 4.62 15.72
N VAL A 325 -5.64 4.12 15.31
CA VAL A 325 -6.71 3.69 16.22
C VAL A 325 -7.18 2.29 15.86
N GLN A 326 -7.03 1.34 16.80
CA GLN A 326 -7.52 -0.01 16.64
C GLN A 326 -8.58 -0.34 17.71
N THR A 327 -9.73 -0.81 17.26
CA THR A 327 -10.84 -1.22 18.15
C THR A 327 -11.18 -2.71 18.01
N GLY A 328 -10.56 -3.41 17.06
CA GLY A 328 -10.75 -4.83 16.82
C GLY A 328 -9.75 -5.39 15.81
N GLY A 329 -9.98 -6.60 15.32
CA GLY A 329 -9.13 -7.24 14.33
C GLY A 329 -7.81 -7.78 14.86
N PHE A 330 -7.03 -8.35 13.94
CA PHE A 330 -5.68 -8.83 14.19
C PHE A 330 -4.72 -8.12 13.22
N VAL A 331 -3.75 -7.40 13.75
CA VAL A 331 -2.73 -6.68 12.99
C VAL A 331 -1.36 -7.24 13.33
N LEU A 332 -0.64 -7.71 12.33
CA LEU A 332 0.76 -8.11 12.40
C LEU A 332 1.57 -7.15 11.54
N VAL A 333 2.46 -6.43 12.17
CA VAL A 333 3.36 -5.49 11.48
C VAL A 333 4.78 -5.99 11.62
N LYS A 334 5.47 -6.09 10.51
CA LYS A 334 6.86 -6.53 10.39
C LYS A 334 7.61 -5.49 9.56
N GLY A 335 8.20 -4.50 10.21
CA GLY A 335 8.84 -3.39 9.51
C GLY A 335 9.77 -2.59 10.39
N GLY A 336 10.45 -1.63 9.77
CA GLY A 336 11.38 -0.74 10.44
C GLY A 336 12.54 -1.49 11.09
N SER A 337 13.64 -1.65 10.40
CA SER A 337 14.82 -2.35 10.93
C SER A 337 15.98 -1.43 11.25
N SER A 338 15.78 -0.12 11.14
CA SER A 338 16.90 0.82 11.30
C SER A 338 17.37 0.92 12.76
N SER A 339 18.67 1.05 12.92
CA SER A 339 19.34 1.26 14.20
C SER A 339 19.25 2.71 14.70
N GLY A 340 18.13 3.38 14.46
CA GLY A 340 17.88 4.77 14.87
C GLY A 340 16.40 4.98 15.16
N ASN A 341 16.04 6.05 15.84
CA ASN A 341 14.65 6.42 16.15
C ASN A 341 13.97 7.12 14.94
N VAL A 342 14.18 6.64 13.74
CA VAL A 342 13.71 7.29 12.50
C VAL A 342 12.80 6.39 11.67
N SER A 343 12.71 5.10 11.98
CA SER A 343 11.73 4.19 11.39
C SER A 343 11.36 3.07 12.35
N GLY A 344 10.17 2.57 12.25
CA GLY A 344 9.65 1.56 13.14
C GLY A 344 8.59 0.66 12.52
N SER A 345 8.15 -0.32 13.28
CA SER A 345 6.98 -1.09 12.86
C SER A 345 5.73 -0.21 12.80
N ILE A 346 5.61 0.77 13.69
CA ILE A 346 4.55 1.80 13.66
C ILE A 346 5.20 3.13 14.03
N ASP A 347 5.11 4.12 13.13
CA ASP A 347 5.49 5.51 13.33
C ASP A 347 4.26 6.41 13.14
N VAL A 348 3.92 7.25 14.09
CA VAL A 348 2.78 8.16 14.00
C VAL A 348 3.11 9.50 14.65
N ASP A 349 2.79 10.59 13.99
CA ASP A 349 2.94 11.95 14.56
C ASP A 349 2.04 12.18 15.78
N GLY A 350 0.98 11.42 15.93
CA GLY A 350 -0.02 11.52 16.98
C GLY A 350 0.07 10.42 18.04
N THR A 351 -0.93 9.57 18.10
CA THR A 351 -1.01 8.50 19.11
C THR A 351 -1.38 7.15 18.52
N VAL A 352 -0.78 6.10 19.07
CA VAL A 352 -1.20 4.70 18.87
C VAL A 352 -2.20 4.35 19.97
N THR A 353 -3.47 4.13 19.63
CA THR A 353 -4.53 3.76 20.58
C THR A 353 -5.17 2.43 20.17
N ILE A 354 -5.11 1.44 21.05
CA ILE A 354 -5.64 0.09 20.80
C ILE A 354 -6.58 -0.28 21.94
N THR A 355 -7.89 -0.26 21.68
CA THR A 355 -8.93 -0.53 22.67
C THR A 355 -9.57 -1.90 22.54
N GLY A 356 -9.23 -2.65 21.48
CA GLY A 356 -9.69 -4.02 21.26
C GLY A 356 -8.91 -4.71 20.14
N GLY A 357 -9.05 -6.04 20.08
CA GLY A 357 -8.30 -6.87 19.14
C GLY A 357 -6.85 -7.12 19.57
N THR A 358 -6.03 -7.47 18.60
CA THR A 358 -4.60 -7.79 18.80
C THR A 358 -3.75 -7.05 17.79
N CYS A 359 -2.70 -6.40 18.26
CA CYS A 359 -1.63 -5.88 17.44
C CYS A 359 -0.28 -6.48 17.89
N VAL A 360 0.45 -7.04 16.93
CA VAL A 360 1.82 -7.52 17.10
C VAL A 360 2.71 -6.68 16.17
N ALA A 361 3.57 -5.88 16.74
CA ALA A 361 4.48 -5.02 16.02
C ALA A 361 5.92 -5.47 16.24
N LEU A 362 6.60 -5.87 15.16
CA LEU A 362 7.95 -6.44 15.19
C LEU A 362 8.90 -5.59 14.34
N GLY A 363 10.06 -5.29 14.88
CA GLY A 363 11.10 -4.47 14.25
C GLY A 363 11.49 -3.28 15.10
N GLY A 364 11.70 -2.13 14.47
CA GLY A 364 11.95 -0.86 15.17
C GLY A 364 10.76 -0.48 16.07
N ILE A 365 11.05 0.13 17.21
CA ILE A 365 10.01 0.66 18.11
C ILE A 365 10.16 2.17 18.15
N CYS A 366 9.29 2.89 17.42
CA CYS A 366 9.15 4.33 17.49
C CYS A 366 8.08 4.68 18.53
N GLU A 367 6.86 4.28 18.32
CA GLU A 367 5.74 4.52 19.18
C GLU A 367 5.27 3.27 19.92
N THR A 368 4.62 3.52 21.04
CA THR A 368 4.01 2.49 21.87
C THR A 368 2.57 2.86 22.17
N PRO A 369 1.67 1.86 22.32
CA PRO A 369 0.27 2.11 22.59
C PRO A 369 0.03 2.93 23.86
N VAL A 370 -0.86 3.93 23.78
CA VAL A 370 -1.30 4.75 24.92
C VAL A 370 -2.82 4.63 25.11
N ASN A 371 -3.29 4.68 26.36
CA ASN A 371 -4.73 4.53 26.69
C ASN A 371 -5.35 3.27 26.06
N SER A 372 -4.59 2.19 26.03
CA SER A 372 -4.88 0.96 25.29
C SER A 372 -5.16 -0.20 26.25
N VAL A 373 -5.57 -1.34 25.69
CA VAL A 373 -5.61 -2.63 26.40
C VAL A 373 -4.20 -3.06 26.83
N ASN A 374 -4.09 -4.17 27.56
CA ASN A 374 -2.80 -4.61 28.06
C ASN A 374 -1.79 -4.86 26.93
N ALA A 375 -0.55 -4.44 27.15
CA ALA A 375 0.54 -4.64 26.21
C ALA A 375 1.82 -5.14 26.90
N TYR A 376 2.72 -5.73 26.13
CA TYR A 376 4.03 -6.18 26.58
C TYR A 376 5.10 -5.90 25.54
N VAL A 377 6.24 -5.35 25.99
CA VAL A 377 7.40 -5.06 25.12
C VAL A 377 8.35 -6.24 25.11
N LEU A 378 8.66 -6.69 23.92
CA LEU A 378 9.60 -7.79 23.64
C LEU A 378 11.01 -7.25 23.36
N ASN A 379 11.64 -6.67 24.39
CA ASN A 379 13.01 -6.16 24.27
C ASN A 379 14.02 -7.31 24.17
N SER A 380 14.97 -7.16 23.26
CA SER A 380 16.06 -8.15 23.05
C SER A 380 15.57 -9.53 22.60
N VAL A 381 14.36 -9.63 22.09
CA VAL A 381 13.86 -10.84 21.43
C VAL A 381 14.20 -10.77 19.94
N SER A 382 14.82 -11.85 19.44
CA SER A 382 15.09 -12.01 18.01
C SER A 382 14.04 -12.93 17.40
N PHE A 383 13.38 -12.44 16.37
CA PHE A 383 12.43 -13.19 15.56
C PHE A 383 13.11 -13.69 14.30
N SER A 384 12.76 -14.86 13.84
CA SER A 384 13.23 -15.47 12.59
C SER A 384 12.07 -16.17 11.90
N SER A 385 12.26 -16.58 10.67
CA SER A 385 11.21 -17.27 9.90
C SER A 385 10.74 -18.53 10.63
N GLU A 386 9.59 -18.45 11.29
CA GLU A 386 8.97 -19.52 12.07
C GLU A 386 7.55 -19.09 12.52
N ARG A 387 6.78 -20.06 13.02
CA ARG A 387 5.51 -19.81 13.71
C ARG A 387 5.77 -19.52 15.18
N TYR A 388 5.11 -18.48 15.66
CA TYR A 388 5.12 -18.04 17.06
C TYR A 388 3.78 -18.32 17.71
N SER A 389 3.81 -18.70 18.98
CA SER A 389 2.60 -18.90 19.77
C SER A 389 2.78 -18.38 21.19
N LEU A 390 1.86 -17.52 21.62
CA LEU A 390 1.76 -17.05 22.99
C LEU A 390 0.79 -17.94 23.74
N LYS A 391 1.24 -18.55 24.83
CA LYS A 391 0.42 -19.41 25.69
C LYS A 391 0.31 -18.85 27.08
N ASP A 392 -0.87 -18.99 27.67
CA ASP A 392 -1.10 -18.69 29.08
C ASP A 392 -0.55 -19.79 30.01
N SER A 393 -0.63 -19.55 31.31
CA SER A 393 -0.13 -20.48 32.35
C SER A 393 -0.86 -21.86 32.37
N SER A 394 -1.99 -21.98 31.69
CA SER A 394 -2.68 -23.27 31.49
C SER A 394 -2.17 -24.02 30.25
N GLY A 395 -1.34 -23.41 29.44
CA GLY A 395 -0.85 -23.93 28.17
C GLY A 395 -1.78 -23.65 26.99
N LYS A 396 -2.86 -22.88 27.20
CA LYS A 396 -3.75 -22.47 26.12
C LYS A 396 -3.08 -21.41 25.24
N GLU A 397 -3.07 -21.64 23.93
CA GLU A 397 -2.63 -20.66 22.95
C GLU A 397 -3.65 -19.50 22.89
N VAL A 398 -3.20 -18.28 23.10
CA VAL A 398 -4.03 -17.07 23.11
C VAL A 398 -3.78 -16.17 21.90
N ILE A 399 -2.54 -16.17 21.39
CA ILE A 399 -2.15 -15.43 20.18
C ILE A 399 -1.19 -16.32 19.38
N SER A 400 -1.31 -16.32 18.05
CA SER A 400 -0.31 -16.93 17.18
C SER A 400 -0.14 -16.13 15.89
N PHE A 401 1.08 -16.12 15.37
CA PHE A 401 1.45 -15.45 14.14
C PHE A 401 2.66 -16.16 13.50
N THR A 402 2.89 -15.88 12.23
CA THR A 402 4.06 -16.38 11.49
C THR A 402 4.94 -15.22 11.09
N VAL A 403 6.23 -15.39 11.24
CA VAL A 403 7.26 -14.46 10.77
C VAL A 403 7.97 -15.13 9.61
N ASP A 404 8.26 -14.39 8.57
CA ASP A 404 8.86 -14.86 7.31
C ASP A 404 10.29 -14.36 7.12
N SER A 405 10.74 -13.43 7.95
CA SER A 405 12.06 -12.81 7.90
C SER A 405 12.67 -12.69 9.31
N THR A 406 13.67 -11.84 9.49
CA THR A 406 14.32 -11.64 10.78
C THR A 406 14.07 -10.24 11.29
N PHE A 407 13.54 -10.15 12.50
CA PHE A 407 13.27 -8.89 13.19
C PHE A 407 13.87 -8.94 14.60
N SER A 408 14.17 -7.80 15.16
CA SER A 408 14.61 -7.65 16.55
C SER A 408 13.66 -6.72 17.28
N ASN A 409 13.34 -7.08 18.51
CA ASN A 409 12.41 -6.35 19.35
C ASN A 409 10.97 -6.35 18.80
N GLY A 410 10.09 -5.74 19.53
CA GLY A 410 8.67 -5.58 19.19
C GLY A 410 7.82 -5.41 20.43
N TRP A 411 6.51 -5.36 20.20
CA TRP A 411 5.53 -5.37 21.28
C TRP A 411 4.26 -6.11 20.85
N ILE A 412 3.53 -6.59 21.83
CA ILE A 412 2.21 -7.20 21.68
C ILE A 412 1.23 -6.39 22.51
N CYS A 413 0.15 -5.92 21.91
CA CYS A 413 -0.98 -5.26 22.58
C CYS A 413 -2.24 -6.03 22.25
N SER A 414 -2.99 -6.49 23.28
CA SER A 414 -4.16 -7.32 23.04
C SER A 414 -5.15 -7.30 24.20
N ASP A 415 -6.45 -7.32 23.87
CA ASP A 415 -7.52 -7.52 24.81
C ASP A 415 -7.56 -8.93 25.42
N THR A 416 -6.82 -9.88 24.83
CA THR A 416 -6.64 -11.24 25.38
C THR A 416 -5.60 -11.33 26.48
N LEU A 417 -4.77 -10.29 26.67
CA LEU A 417 -3.78 -10.23 27.74
C LEU A 417 -4.44 -9.83 29.06
N VAL A 418 -4.49 -10.75 30.02
CA VAL A 418 -5.18 -10.56 31.31
C VAL A 418 -4.16 -10.26 32.41
N THR A 419 -4.37 -9.15 33.12
CA THR A 419 -3.53 -8.77 34.28
C THR A 419 -3.44 -9.89 35.29
N GLY A 420 -2.22 -10.17 35.77
CA GLY A 420 -1.89 -11.21 36.73
C GLY A 420 -1.74 -12.61 36.11
N THR A 421 -1.93 -12.76 34.82
CA THR A 421 -1.72 -14.02 34.11
C THR A 421 -0.27 -14.09 33.58
N SER A 422 0.37 -15.23 33.77
CA SER A 422 1.68 -15.50 33.20
C SER A 422 1.56 -16.04 31.78
N TYR A 423 2.38 -15.53 30.90
CA TYR A 423 2.45 -15.89 29.49
C TYR A 423 3.85 -16.35 29.11
N THR A 424 3.91 -17.28 28.16
CA THR A 424 5.17 -17.72 27.56
C THR A 424 5.03 -17.63 26.03
N LEU A 425 5.95 -16.93 25.39
CA LEU A 425 6.08 -16.86 23.93
C LEU A 425 6.99 -17.97 23.44
N TYR A 426 6.50 -18.76 22.51
CA TYR A 426 7.25 -19.84 21.86
C TYR A 426 7.56 -19.48 20.41
N ARG A 427 8.75 -19.89 19.97
CA ARG A 427 9.13 -20.00 18.56
C ARG A 427 9.15 -21.50 18.23
N GLY A 428 8.20 -21.97 17.45
CA GLY A 428 7.98 -23.39 17.28
C GLY A 428 7.75 -24.08 18.64
N SER A 429 8.71 -24.88 19.11
CA SER A 429 8.69 -25.54 20.42
C SER A 429 9.50 -24.80 21.51
N ASP A 430 10.32 -23.85 21.13
CA ASP A 430 11.30 -23.21 22.02
C ASP A 430 10.66 -22.01 22.74
N SER A 431 10.72 -22.00 24.06
CA SER A 431 10.36 -20.82 24.86
C SER A 431 11.41 -19.73 24.69
N ILE A 432 10.98 -18.53 24.26
CA ILE A 432 11.89 -17.41 23.97
C ILE A 432 11.66 -16.18 24.86
N ALA A 433 10.50 -16.05 25.47
CA ALA A 433 10.18 -15.01 26.45
C ALA A 433 9.07 -15.48 27.39
N ASP A 434 9.11 -15.06 28.65
CA ASP A 434 8.07 -15.29 29.64
C ASP A 434 7.87 -14.03 30.49
N TRP A 435 6.62 -13.78 30.88
CA TRP A 435 6.26 -12.66 31.75
C TRP A 435 4.94 -12.90 32.48
N THR A 436 4.70 -12.15 33.54
CA THR A 436 3.38 -12.01 34.14
C THR A 436 2.82 -10.65 33.74
N GLN A 437 1.64 -10.63 33.15
CA GLN A 437 1.03 -9.40 32.64
C GLN A 437 0.68 -8.46 33.78
N GLU A 438 1.22 -7.27 33.75
CA GLU A 438 0.85 -6.17 34.63
C GLU A 438 -0.30 -5.36 34.04
N ALA A 439 -1.01 -4.62 34.88
CA ALA A 439 -2.08 -3.75 34.42
C ALA A 439 -1.52 -2.52 33.70
N GLY A 440 -2.14 -2.19 32.56
CA GLY A 440 -1.84 -0.98 31.82
C GLY A 440 -0.99 -1.21 30.56
N THR A 441 -0.84 -0.16 29.85
CA THR A 441 -0.02 -0.07 28.66
C THR A 441 1.45 -0.11 29.07
N MET A 442 2.18 -1.09 28.55
CA MET A 442 3.62 -1.21 28.69
C MET A 442 4.10 -1.24 30.13
N GLY A 443 4.03 -2.40 30.78
CA GLY A 443 4.69 -2.61 32.06
C GLY A 443 6.13 -2.17 31.99
N ALA A 444 6.45 -1.12 32.72
CA ALA A 444 7.82 -0.66 32.90
C ALA A 444 8.57 -1.69 33.76
N SER A 445 8.95 -2.80 33.20
CA SER A 445 9.90 -3.71 33.84
C SER A 445 11.28 -3.49 33.26
N GLY A 446 12.07 -2.72 33.99
CA GLY A 446 13.51 -2.71 33.90
C GLY A 446 14.08 -1.55 33.10
N THR A 447 14.53 -0.55 33.86
CA THR A 447 15.73 0.29 33.64
C THR A 447 16.28 0.34 32.21
N GLY A 448 15.56 0.98 31.35
CA GLY A 448 15.95 1.36 30.01
C GLY A 448 14.91 2.30 29.50
N GLY A 449 14.83 3.51 30.09
CA GLY A 449 13.91 4.53 29.62
C GLY A 449 14.30 4.89 28.18
N PHE A 450 13.47 4.54 27.25
CA PHE A 450 13.44 5.26 25.99
C PHE A 450 12.84 6.62 26.36
N GLY A 451 13.72 7.63 26.28
CA GLY A 451 13.34 8.98 26.64
C GLY A 451 12.30 9.49 25.63
N GLY A 452 11.06 9.52 26.03
CA GLY A 452 10.15 10.47 25.49
C GLY A 452 10.80 11.83 25.67
N GLY A 453 11.22 12.44 24.57
CA GLY A 453 11.79 13.77 24.56
C GLY A 453 10.73 14.73 25.06
N ASN A 454 10.72 14.93 26.36
CA ASN A 454 9.97 16.01 27.00
C ASN A 454 10.58 17.32 26.47
N MET A 455 10.04 17.88 25.45
CA MET A 455 10.30 19.26 25.05
C MET A 455 9.79 20.14 26.18
N GLY A 456 10.66 20.22 27.20
CA GLY A 456 10.47 21.12 28.31
C GLY A 456 10.33 22.54 27.80
N GLY A 457 9.16 23.12 28.03
CA GLY A 457 8.88 24.50 27.77
C GLY A 457 9.99 25.39 28.33
N MET A 458 10.71 26.06 27.46
CA MET A 458 11.56 27.19 27.83
C MET A 458 10.66 28.31 28.29
N GLY A 459 10.49 28.39 29.60
CA GLY A 459 9.91 29.53 30.29
C GLY A 459 10.65 30.79 29.92
N GLY A 460 9.93 31.72 29.37
CA GLY A 460 10.44 33.05 29.07
C GLY A 460 11.03 33.72 30.30
N GLN A 461 12.32 34.01 30.27
CA GLN A 461 12.89 35.03 31.14
C GLN A 461 12.79 36.40 30.47
N ASN A 462 11.92 37.20 31.03
CA ASN A 462 11.86 38.65 30.87
C ASN A 462 13.22 39.25 31.23
N GLY A 463 13.97 39.72 30.28
CA GLY A 463 15.12 40.58 30.46
C GLY A 463 14.90 41.90 29.72
N GLY A 464 14.33 42.86 30.43
CA GLY A 464 14.23 44.21 29.93
C GLY A 464 15.61 44.86 29.80
N PHE A 465 15.90 45.47 28.67
CA PHE A 465 16.89 46.54 28.54
C PHE A 465 16.25 47.70 27.84
N GLY A 466 16.02 48.74 28.67
CA GLY A 466 15.75 50.08 28.19
C GLY A 466 17.05 50.78 27.79
N GLY A 467 16.96 51.75 26.92
CA GLY A 467 18.08 52.68 26.63
C GLY A 467 18.00 53.29 25.24
N SER A 468 17.25 54.30 25.08
CA SER A 468 17.58 55.70 24.72
C SER A 468 18.47 55.98 23.50
N ARG A 469 17.88 56.74 22.54
CA ARG A 469 18.40 57.93 21.81
C ARG A 469 19.65 57.76 20.95
N ARG A 470 19.60 57.95 19.68
CA ARG A 470 19.41 59.23 18.96
C ARG A 470 19.08 58.95 17.49
#